data_2faf2f78ee4a9a9ed904411f10bbbb01
#
_entry.id   2faf2f78ee4a9a9ed904411f10bbbb01
#
_cell.length_a   1.000
_cell.length_b   1.000
_cell.length_c   1.000
_cell.angle_alpha   90.00
_cell.angle_beta   90.00
_cell.angle_gamma   90.00
#
_symmetry.space_group_name_H-M   'P 1'
#
loop_
_entity.id
_entity.type
_entity.pdbx_description
1 polymer ?
#
loop_
_entity_poly.entity_id
_entity_poly.type
_entity_poly.pdbx_seq_one_letter_code
_entity_poly.pdbx_strand_id
1 'polypeptide(L)' 'MDMESIEELERKIAELKRSLPAHSVKPEMLIELEELEEELEEAKKKT' A
#
# COMPACT_ATOMS: atom_id res chain seq x y z
N MET A 1 2.94 -14.62 9.14
CA MET A 1 3.30 -13.20 9.09
C MET A 1 3.00 -12.52 10.39
N ASP A 2 3.91 -11.72 10.85
CA ASP A 2 3.70 -11.03 12.11
C ASP A 2 3.12 -9.64 11.88
N MET A 3 2.76 -8.98 12.98
CA MET A 3 2.12 -7.68 12.91
C MET A 3 3.02 -6.59 12.35
N GLU A 4 4.34 -6.78 12.48
CA GLU A 4 5.28 -5.82 11.96
C GLU A 4 5.19 -5.69 10.44
N SER A 5 4.99 -6.81 9.76
CA SER A 5 4.85 -6.80 8.31
C SER A 5 3.59 -6.04 7.87
N ILE A 6 2.52 -6.21 8.62
CA ILE A 6 1.27 -5.51 8.31
C ILE A 6 1.44 -4.01 8.53
N GLU A 7 2.09 -3.63 9.62
CA GLU A 7 2.34 -2.22 9.90
C GLU A 7 3.24 -1.58 8.86
N GLU A 8 4.24 -2.31 8.39
CA GLU A 8 5.11 -1.82 7.34
C GLU A 8 4.35 -1.58 6.04
N LEU A 9 3.50 -2.52 5.67
CA LEU A 9 2.68 -2.38 4.48
C LEU A 9 1.75 -1.18 4.60
N GLU A 10 1.12 -1.02 5.74
CA GLU A 10 0.24 0.12 5.97
C GLU A 10 0.99 1.43 5.87
N ARG A 11 2.20 1.46 6.41
CA ARG A 11 3.03 2.66 6.36
C ARG A 11 3.42 3.00 4.93
N LYS A 12 3.82 2.00 4.15
CA LYS A 12 4.18 2.22 2.75
C LYS A 12 3.01 2.75 1.95
N ILE A 13 1.85 2.20 2.18
CA ILE A 13 0.65 2.65 1.50
C ILE A 13 0.33 4.10 1.88
N ALA A 14 0.43 4.42 3.15
CA ALA A 14 0.17 5.78 3.61
C ALA A 14 1.16 6.77 3.02
N GLU A 15 2.43 6.40 2.97
CA GLU A 15 3.46 7.27 2.41
C GLU A 15 3.24 7.47 0.91
N LEU A 16 2.89 6.40 0.22
CA LEU A 16 2.64 6.49 -1.21
C LEU A 16 1.46 7.40 -1.50
N LYS A 17 0.39 7.27 -0.74
CA LYS A 17 -0.78 8.13 -0.89
C LYS A 17 -0.45 9.59 -0.64
N ARG A 18 0.41 9.85 0.33
CA ARG A 18 0.86 11.20 0.63
C ARG A 18 1.67 11.80 -0.50
N SER A 19 2.47 10.97 -1.14
CA SER A 19 3.36 11.41 -2.20
C SER A 19 2.65 11.63 -3.52
N LEU A 20 1.47 11.09 -3.68
CA LEU A 20 0.72 11.24 -4.92
C LEU A 20 0.30 12.70 -5.13
N PRO A 21 0.64 13.27 -6.29
CA PRO A 21 0.17 14.61 -6.62
C PRO A 21 -1.35 14.59 -6.82
N ALA A 22 -1.99 15.67 -6.39
CA ALA A 22 -3.45 15.73 -6.42
C ALA A 22 -4.03 15.67 -7.82
N HIS A 23 -3.26 16.13 -8.81
CA HIS A 23 -3.78 16.31 -10.15
C HIS A 23 -3.06 15.55 -11.27
N SER A 24 -2.04 14.79 -10.93
CA SER A 24 -1.32 14.07 -11.97
C SER A 24 -0.75 12.76 -11.43
N VAL A 25 -1.65 11.85 -11.16
CA VAL A 25 -1.28 10.52 -10.71
C VAL A 25 -1.00 9.67 -11.94
N LYS A 26 0.21 9.13 -12.01
CA LYS A 26 0.57 8.27 -13.11
C LYS A 26 -0.05 6.89 -12.93
N PRO A 27 -0.43 6.23 -14.03
CA PRO A 27 -1.01 4.88 -13.93
C PRO A 27 -0.10 3.90 -13.20
N GLU A 28 1.20 4.05 -13.37
CA GLU A 28 2.19 3.18 -12.71
C GLU A 28 2.07 3.28 -11.19
N MET A 29 1.85 4.46 -10.69
CA MET A 29 1.71 4.68 -9.25
C MET A 29 0.43 4.07 -8.71
N LEU A 30 -0.63 4.12 -9.49
CA LEU A 30 -1.89 3.51 -9.12
C LEU A 30 -1.77 1.99 -9.04
N ILE A 31 -1.07 1.41 -10.00
CA ILE A 31 -0.86 -0.02 -10.02
C ILE A 31 -0.04 -0.45 -8.81
N GLU A 32 1.01 0.29 -8.51
CA GLU A 32 1.84 0.01 -7.34
C GLU A 32 1.05 0.09 -6.05
N LEU A 33 0.22 1.10 -5.93
CA LEU A 33 -0.63 1.26 -4.76
C LEU A 33 -1.62 0.10 -4.62
N GLU A 34 -2.22 -0.28 -5.71
CA GLU A 34 -3.15 -1.40 -5.72
C GLU A 34 -2.48 -2.71 -5.30
N GLU A 35 -1.27 -2.94 -5.78
CA GLU A 35 -0.52 -4.13 -5.40
C GLU A 35 -0.20 -4.14 -3.92
N LEU A 36 0.18 -3.01 -3.36
CA LEU A 36 0.45 -2.91 -1.94
C LEU A 36 -0.81 -3.13 -1.11
N GLU A 37 -1.92 -2.56 -1.54
CA GLU A 37 -3.17 -2.75 -0.83
C GLU A 37 -3.63 -4.21 -0.87
N GLU A 38 -3.40 -4.87 -1.99
CA GLU A 38 -3.72 -6.27 -2.13
C GLU A 38 -2.87 -7.13 -1.21
N GLU A 39 -1.59 -6.84 -1.14
CA GLU A 39 -0.69 -7.55 -0.24
C GLU A 39 -1.09 -7.35 1.22
N LEU A 40 -1.49 -6.13 1.56
CA LEU A 40 -1.93 -5.84 2.91
C LEU A 40 -3.19 -6.64 3.26
N GLU A 41 -4.11 -6.69 2.34
CA GLU A 41 -5.35 -7.43 2.55
C GLU A 41 -5.09 -8.90 2.77
N GLU A 42 -4.21 -9.49 1.96
CA GLU A 42 -3.84 -10.89 2.11
C GLU A 42 -3.13 -11.14 3.44
N ALA A 43 -2.26 -10.25 3.83
CA ALA A 43 -1.56 -10.38 5.11
C ALA A 43 -2.53 -10.38 6.28
N LYS A 44 -3.54 -9.52 6.21
CA LYS A 44 -4.56 -9.44 7.24
C LYS A 44 -5.41 -10.71 7.31
N LYS A 45 -5.65 -11.33 6.18
CA LYS A 45 -6.41 -12.56 6.13
C LYS A 45 -5.66 -13.74 6.75
N LYS A 46 -4.34 -13.69 6.68
CA LYS A 46 -3.51 -14.79 7.20
C LYS A 46 -3.28 -14.68 8.70
N THR A 47 -3.56 -13.57 9.27
CA THR A 47 -3.47 -13.38 10.71
C THR A 47 -4.85 -13.45 11.33
#